data_918460b1af8b446eeff92f9675a6c6f5
#
_entry.id   918460b1af8b446eeff92f9675a6c6f5
#
_cell.length_a   1.000
_cell.length_b   1.000
_cell.length_c   1.000
_cell.angle_alpha   90.00
_cell.angle_beta   90.00
_cell.angle_gamma   90.00
#
_symmetry.space_group_name_H-M   'P 1'
#
loop_
_entity.id
_entity.type
_entity.pdbx_description
1 polymer ?
#
loop_
_entity_poly.entity_id
_entity_poly.type
_entity_poly.pdbx_seq_one_letter_code
_entity_poly.pdbx_strand_id
1 'polypeptide(L)'
;MPIRLLSNITLPASPSATVLSGLSIEAVWVLLQVLRGNGGKIYVGDSTVLNDGLAGVELQTPIIGNTLPFTTLPAPGNTTINLNEIFIHGDVGLDGVNVQYLALI
;
A
#
# COMPACT_ATOMS: atom_id res chain seq x y z
N MET A 1 16.89 5.24 12.63
CA MET A 1 15.49 5.43 12.22
C MET A 1 14.70 4.16 12.54
N PRO A 2 13.64 4.24 13.34
CA PRO A 2 12.89 3.04 13.67
C PRO A 2 12.00 2.58 12.52
N ILE A 3 11.87 1.26 12.39
CA ILE A 3 10.85 0.65 11.53
C ILE A 3 9.56 0.62 12.34
N ARG A 4 8.48 1.05 11.73
CA ARG A 4 7.17 1.09 12.37
C ARG A 4 6.15 0.33 11.54
N LEU A 5 5.16 -0.24 12.23
CA LEU A 5 4.01 -0.86 11.61
C LEU A 5 2.85 0.12 11.65
N LEU A 6 2.18 0.25 10.52
CA LEU A 6 0.86 0.87 10.47
C LEU A 6 -0.17 -0.25 10.64
N SER A 7 -1.37 0.08 11.10
CA SER A 7 -2.48 -0.89 11.08
C SER A 7 -2.74 -1.31 9.63
N ASN A 8 -3.18 -2.56 9.43
CA ASN A 8 -3.55 -3.00 8.09
C ASN A 8 -4.57 -2.05 7.49
N ILE A 9 -4.37 -1.71 6.22
CA ILE A 9 -5.26 -0.82 5.48
C ILE A 9 -6.09 -1.66 4.54
N THR A 10 -7.42 -1.55 4.64
CA THR A 10 -8.35 -2.30 3.82
C THR A 10 -9.20 -1.36 2.96
N LEU A 11 -9.62 -1.88 1.82
CA LEU A 11 -10.53 -1.19 0.93
C LEU A 11 -11.95 -1.17 1.52
N PRO A 12 -12.79 -0.18 1.16
CA PRO A 12 -14.21 -0.24 1.51
C PRO A 12 -14.89 -1.42 0.79
N ALA A 13 -16.11 -1.75 1.22
CA ALA A 13 -16.87 -2.84 0.61
C ALA A 13 -17.07 -2.65 -0.90
N SER A 14 -17.26 -1.40 -1.33
CA SER A 14 -17.18 -1.03 -2.76
C SER A 14 -15.79 -0.42 -2.99
N PRO A 15 -14.87 -1.14 -3.63
CA PRO A 15 -13.49 -0.68 -3.72
C PRO A 15 -13.34 0.69 -4.37
N SER A 16 -12.51 1.52 -3.78
CA SER A 16 -12.15 2.83 -4.30
C SER A 16 -10.75 3.19 -3.82
N ALA A 17 -10.15 4.22 -4.41
CA ALA A 17 -8.83 4.68 -3.99
C ALA A 17 -8.87 5.06 -2.50
N THR A 18 -8.06 4.40 -1.71
CA THR A 18 -8.03 4.52 -0.24
C THR A 18 -6.64 4.92 0.20
N VAL A 19 -6.55 6.01 0.97
CA VAL A 19 -5.26 6.50 1.46
C VAL A 19 -4.70 5.57 2.55
N LEU A 20 -3.37 5.43 2.59
CA LEU A 20 -2.72 4.64 3.65
C LEU A 20 -2.90 5.28 5.03
N SER A 21 -2.84 6.60 5.10
CA SER A 21 -3.04 7.32 6.36
C SER A 21 -3.72 8.65 6.10
N GLY A 22 -4.69 8.98 6.92
CA GLY A 22 -5.27 10.33 6.92
C GLY A 22 -4.39 11.36 7.60
N LEU A 23 -3.34 10.89 8.31
CA LEU A 23 -2.39 11.74 9.01
C LEU A 23 -1.15 11.94 8.16
N SER A 24 -0.47 13.08 8.35
CA SER A 24 0.82 13.33 7.73
C SER A 24 1.89 12.52 8.47
N ILE A 25 2.41 11.49 7.82
CA ILE A 25 3.47 10.63 8.36
C ILE A 25 4.59 10.61 7.33
N GLU A 26 5.73 11.22 7.67
CA GLU A 26 6.90 11.25 6.81
C GLU A 26 7.75 10.01 7.02
N ALA A 27 8.08 9.34 5.91
CA ALA A 27 8.89 8.15 5.91
C ALA A 27 10.02 8.25 4.89
N VAL A 28 11.11 7.56 5.17
CA VAL A 28 12.24 7.45 4.25
C VAL A 28 12.02 6.27 3.30
N TRP A 29 11.21 5.31 3.73
CA TRP A 29 10.97 4.07 3.00
C TRP A 29 9.65 3.47 3.46
N VAL A 30 8.91 2.88 2.55
CA VAL A 30 7.62 2.24 2.84
C VAL A 30 7.58 0.88 2.16
N LEU A 31 7.12 -0.13 2.88
CA LEU A 31 6.84 -1.48 2.36
C LEU A 31 5.35 -1.74 2.45
N LEU A 32 4.76 -2.12 1.33
CA LEU A 32 3.36 -2.59 1.29
C LEU A 32 3.35 -4.05 0.85
N GLN A 33 2.72 -4.91 1.63
CA GLN A 33 2.56 -6.31 1.30
C GLN A 33 1.07 -6.68 1.35
N VAL A 34 0.59 -7.43 0.35
CA VAL A 34 -0.82 -7.82 0.31
C VAL A 34 -1.16 -8.70 1.52
N LEU A 35 -2.40 -8.61 1.99
CA LEU A 35 -2.88 -9.49 3.04
C LEU A 35 -3.12 -10.88 2.48
N ARG A 36 -2.82 -11.90 3.30
CA ARG A 36 -2.91 -13.31 2.90
C ARG A 36 -4.30 -13.70 2.42
N GLY A 37 -5.35 -13.09 2.98
CA GLY A 37 -6.74 -13.40 2.65
C GLY A 37 -7.30 -12.63 1.46
N ASN A 38 -6.49 -11.82 0.75
CA ASN A 38 -6.99 -11.06 -0.39
C ASN A 38 -7.52 -11.98 -1.48
N GLY A 39 -8.68 -11.60 -2.04
CA GLY A 39 -9.30 -12.33 -3.14
C GLY A 39 -8.98 -11.78 -4.52
N GLY A 40 -8.36 -10.62 -4.60
CA GLY A 40 -8.01 -9.96 -5.85
C GLY A 40 -6.68 -9.23 -5.79
N LYS A 41 -6.39 -8.47 -6.83
CA LYS A 41 -5.17 -7.68 -6.94
C LYS A 41 -5.30 -6.38 -6.18
N ILE A 42 -4.16 -5.83 -5.75
CA ILE A 42 -4.07 -4.50 -5.15
C ILE A 42 -3.20 -3.62 -6.06
N TYR A 43 -3.62 -2.39 -6.25
CA TYR A 43 -2.91 -1.38 -7.05
C TYR A 43 -2.47 -0.27 -6.11
N VAL A 44 -1.21 0.13 -6.21
CA VAL A 44 -0.61 1.15 -5.33
C VAL A 44 -0.20 2.35 -6.16
N GLY A 45 -0.59 3.53 -5.76
CA GLY A 45 -0.26 4.74 -6.49
C GLY A 45 -0.62 6.00 -5.72
N ASP A 46 -0.89 7.06 -6.45
CA ASP A 46 -1.38 8.32 -5.88
C ASP A 46 -2.91 8.34 -5.83
N SER A 47 -3.50 9.50 -5.55
CA SER A 47 -4.96 9.64 -5.43
C SER A 47 -5.74 9.32 -6.72
N THR A 48 -5.06 9.17 -7.84
CA THR A 48 -5.66 8.83 -9.13
C THR A 48 -5.58 7.35 -9.46
N VAL A 49 -5.04 6.52 -8.56
CA VAL A 49 -4.89 5.09 -8.79
C VAL A 49 -6.25 4.43 -9.05
N LEU A 50 -6.30 3.58 -10.09
CA LEU A 50 -7.47 2.81 -10.48
C LEU A 50 -7.15 1.32 -10.46
N ASN A 51 -8.19 0.49 -10.53
CA ASN A 51 -8.05 -0.97 -10.54
C ASN A 51 -7.97 -1.55 -11.95
N ASP A 52 -7.43 -0.81 -12.89
CA ASP A 52 -7.31 -1.22 -14.31
C ASP A 52 -5.87 -1.57 -14.71
N GLY A 53 -4.92 -1.42 -13.80
CA GLY A 53 -3.51 -1.70 -14.07
C GLY A 53 -2.79 -0.64 -14.91
N LEU A 54 -3.45 0.47 -15.23
CA LEU A 54 -2.85 1.53 -16.06
C LEU A 54 -2.11 2.59 -15.25
N ALA A 55 -2.36 2.65 -13.95
CA ALA A 55 -1.70 3.62 -13.06
C ALA A 55 -1.29 2.92 -11.77
N GLY A 56 -0.06 3.19 -11.33
CA GLY A 56 0.47 2.63 -10.10
C GLY A 56 1.12 1.26 -10.29
N VAL A 57 1.46 0.63 -9.18
CA VAL A 57 2.09 -0.69 -9.12
C VAL A 57 1.02 -1.74 -8.86
N GLU A 58 1.00 -2.80 -9.68
CA GLU A 58 0.05 -3.90 -9.51
C GLU A 58 0.67 -4.99 -8.65
N LEU A 59 0.00 -5.34 -7.54
CA LEU A 59 0.37 -6.47 -6.69
C LEU A 59 -0.63 -7.60 -6.93
N GLN A 60 -0.12 -8.77 -7.28
CA GLN A 60 -0.93 -9.92 -7.64
C GLN A 60 -1.72 -10.48 -6.47
N THR A 61 -2.77 -11.23 -6.77
CA THR A 61 -3.53 -11.98 -5.77
C THR A 61 -2.60 -12.98 -5.09
N PRO A 62 -2.63 -13.09 -3.75
CA PRO A 62 -1.78 -14.06 -3.06
C PRO A 62 -2.15 -15.49 -3.42
N ILE A 63 -1.12 -16.35 -3.53
CA ILE A 63 -1.27 -17.78 -3.81
C ILE A 63 -0.81 -18.56 -2.58
N ILE A 64 -1.63 -19.51 -2.14
CA ILE A 64 -1.32 -20.34 -0.97
C ILE A 64 0.02 -21.04 -1.18
N GLY A 65 0.90 -20.95 -0.18
CA GLY A 65 2.23 -21.56 -0.22
C GLY A 65 3.31 -20.71 -0.85
N ASN A 66 2.97 -19.59 -1.47
CA ASN A 66 3.93 -18.68 -2.06
C ASN A 66 4.18 -17.46 -1.16
N THR A 67 5.29 -16.75 -1.44
CA THR A 67 5.56 -15.47 -0.80
C THR A 67 4.47 -14.47 -1.18
N LEU A 68 4.00 -13.71 -0.19
CA LEU A 68 3.01 -12.66 -0.45
C LEU A 68 3.61 -11.56 -1.32
N PRO A 69 2.91 -11.13 -2.38
CA PRO A 69 3.36 -10.01 -3.19
C PRO A 69 3.56 -8.74 -2.36
N PHE A 70 4.58 -7.99 -2.70
CA PHE A 70 4.91 -6.75 -2.00
C PHE A 70 5.56 -5.74 -2.94
N THR A 71 5.58 -4.47 -2.53
CA THR A 71 6.34 -3.42 -3.18
C THR A 71 6.96 -2.50 -2.14
N THR A 72 8.06 -1.86 -2.52
CA THR A 72 8.71 -0.86 -1.69
C THR A 72 8.69 0.49 -2.40
N LEU A 73 8.58 1.55 -1.61
CA LEU A 73 8.58 2.92 -2.09
C LEU A 73 9.67 3.69 -1.35
N PRO A 74 10.89 3.77 -1.90
CA PRO A 74 11.94 4.56 -1.29
C PRO A 74 11.73 6.05 -1.58
N ALA A 75 12.02 6.89 -0.61
CA ALA A 75 12.02 8.32 -0.82
C ALA A 75 13.23 8.70 -1.69
N PRO A 76 13.07 9.59 -2.67
CA PRO A 76 14.18 9.98 -3.51
C PRO A 76 15.17 10.91 -2.76
N GLY A 77 16.46 10.60 -2.88
CA GLY A 77 17.54 11.44 -2.33
C GLY A 77 17.42 11.67 -0.84
N ASN A 78 17.48 12.93 -0.41
CA ASN A 78 17.38 13.34 0.99
C ASN A 78 15.98 13.79 1.38
N THR A 79 14.96 13.33 0.66
CA THR A 79 13.57 13.69 0.90
C THR A 79 12.85 12.59 1.67
N THR A 80 11.58 12.84 1.96
CA THR A 80 10.68 11.86 2.56
C THR A 80 9.50 11.63 1.65
N ILE A 81 8.80 10.50 1.88
CA ILE A 81 7.52 10.22 1.28
C ILE A 81 6.46 10.26 2.37
N ASN A 82 5.33 10.89 2.11
CA ASN A 82 4.27 11.04 3.10
C ASN A 82 3.19 9.97 2.86
N LEU A 83 2.82 9.24 3.92
CA LEU A 83 1.84 8.17 3.82
C LEU A 83 0.45 8.69 3.44
N ASN A 84 0.17 9.98 3.61
CA ASN A 84 -1.10 10.56 3.17
C ASN A 84 -1.16 10.84 1.66
N GLU A 85 -0.07 10.58 0.95
CA GLU A 85 -0.01 10.71 -0.51
C GLU A 85 0.00 9.36 -1.23
N ILE A 86 0.02 8.25 -0.48
CA ILE A 86 0.01 6.90 -1.03
C ILE A 86 -1.39 6.33 -0.91
N PHE A 87 -1.92 5.86 -2.03
CA PHE A 87 -3.27 5.28 -2.10
C PHE A 87 -3.20 3.85 -2.63
N ILE A 88 -4.18 3.05 -2.22
CA ILE A 88 -4.39 1.71 -2.78
C ILE A 88 -5.78 1.63 -3.41
N HIS A 89 -5.91 0.75 -4.38
CA HIS A 89 -7.19 0.39 -4.99
C HIS A 89 -7.15 -1.13 -5.23
N GLY A 90 -8.26 -1.71 -5.60
CA GLY A 90 -8.30 -3.15 -5.83
C GLY A 90 -9.61 -3.60 -6.44
N ASP A 91 -9.67 -4.92 -6.74
CA ASP A 91 -10.83 -5.52 -7.41
C ASP A 91 -11.89 -6.01 -6.45
N VAL A 92 -11.51 -6.33 -5.20
CA VAL A 92 -12.39 -6.96 -4.23
C VAL A 92 -12.45 -6.11 -2.96
N GLY A 93 -13.65 -5.80 -2.50
CA GLY A 93 -13.86 -5.07 -1.27
C GLY A 93 -13.28 -5.82 -0.07
N LEU A 94 -12.82 -5.08 0.93
CA LEU A 94 -12.20 -5.56 2.16
C LEU A 94 -10.82 -6.20 1.99
N ASP A 95 -10.32 -6.36 0.77
CA ASP A 95 -8.92 -6.68 0.54
C ASP A 95 -8.04 -5.53 1.03
N GLY A 96 -6.78 -5.80 1.31
CA GLY A 96 -5.91 -4.76 1.83
C GLY A 96 -4.44 -5.12 1.84
N VAL A 97 -3.68 -4.29 2.54
CA VAL A 97 -2.23 -4.39 2.65
C VAL A 97 -1.77 -4.25 4.10
N ASN A 98 -0.67 -4.91 4.40
CA ASN A 98 0.14 -4.63 5.58
C ASN A 98 1.15 -3.56 5.21
N VAL A 99 1.31 -2.56 6.06
CA VAL A 99 2.20 -1.42 5.79
C VAL A 99 3.26 -1.34 6.87
N GLN A 100 4.51 -1.30 6.45
CA GLN A 100 5.65 -0.99 7.30
C GLN A 100 6.37 0.22 6.72
N TYR A 101 6.94 1.05 7.57
CA TYR A 101 7.68 2.21 7.10
C TYR A 101 8.86 2.52 8.00
N LEU A 102 9.88 3.10 7.40
CA LEU A 102 11.04 3.61 8.14
C LEU A 102 10.78 5.08 8.45
N ALA A 103 10.48 5.36 9.70
CA ALA A 103 10.15 6.71 10.14
C ALA A 103 11.37 7.62 10.03
N LEU A 104 11.13 8.90 9.76
CA LEU A 104 12.19 9.89 9.63
C LEU A 104 12.95 10.08 10.95
N ILE A 105 12.31 9.88 12.07
CA ILE A 105 12.95 10.12 13.36
C ILE A 105 13.32 8.83 14.00
#